data_d0205be60a5babf69fa2e7b97360858c
#
_entry.id   d0205be60a5babf69fa2e7b97360858c
#
_cell.length_a   1.000
_cell.length_b   1.000
_cell.length_c   1.000
_cell.angle_alpha   90.00
_cell.angle_beta   90.00
_cell.angle_gamma   90.00
#
_symmetry.space_group_name_H-M   'P 1'
#
loop_
_entity.id
_entity.type
_entity.pdbx_description
1 polymer ?
#
loop_
_entity_poly.entity_id
_entity_poly.type
_entity_poly.pdbx_seq_one_letter_code
_entity_poly.pdbx_strand_id
1 'polypeptide(L)'
;MTDPLPVAVADTSALIAFFNKADKHHHTVRKGIAQVGHLVVSPCVLTELDYLVATREGPPAAAAILRYVASRVAAGRWEVPAIGPLLLAAHAVLQDYPAIGLADAMNAVLAREFRTDVIATLDHRHFRVIRPLTPHSAFRLLPADVP
;
A
#
# COMPACT_ATOMS: atom_id res chain seq x y z
N MET A 1 22.14 -9.36 9.20
CA MET A 1 20.90 -9.92 8.62
C MET A 1 19.72 -9.10 9.10
N THR A 2 18.98 -8.52 8.20
CA THR A 2 17.78 -7.74 8.54
C THR A 2 16.61 -8.69 8.67
N ASP A 3 15.91 -8.64 9.80
CA ASP A 3 14.70 -9.44 9.97
C ASP A 3 13.66 -9.01 8.94
N PRO A 4 12.89 -9.95 8.36
CA PRO A 4 11.80 -9.60 7.47
C PRO A 4 10.80 -8.68 8.15
N LEU A 5 10.29 -7.72 7.41
CA LEU A 5 9.22 -6.86 7.89
C LEU A 5 7.95 -7.71 8.03
N PRO A 6 7.32 -7.77 9.22
CA PRO A 6 6.15 -8.65 9.39
C PRO A 6 4.96 -8.22 8.57
N VAL A 7 4.63 -6.93 8.54
CA VAL A 7 3.47 -6.40 7.83
C VAL A 7 3.79 -5.04 7.22
N ALA A 8 3.31 -4.79 6.01
CA ALA A 8 3.30 -3.47 5.40
C ALA A 8 1.97 -3.22 4.70
N VAL A 9 1.58 -1.96 4.60
CA VAL A 9 0.40 -1.52 3.84
C VAL A 9 0.87 -0.92 2.52
N ALA A 10 0.31 -1.38 1.41
CA ALA A 10 0.73 -0.93 0.08
C ALA A 10 -0.07 0.27 -0.39
N ASP A 11 0.64 1.27 -0.92
CA ASP A 11 0.05 2.37 -1.67
C ASP A 11 0.09 2.09 -3.17
N THR A 12 -0.79 2.74 -3.92
CA THR A 12 -0.91 2.56 -5.37
C THR A 12 0.40 2.80 -6.10
N SER A 13 1.15 3.85 -5.74
CA SER A 13 2.42 4.20 -6.39
C SER A 13 3.44 3.07 -6.34
N ALA A 14 3.55 2.39 -5.20
CA ALA A 14 4.45 1.26 -5.06
C ALA A 14 3.99 0.06 -5.89
N LEU A 15 2.68 -0.22 -5.92
CA LEU A 15 2.16 -1.35 -6.70
C LEU A 15 2.28 -1.13 -8.21
N ILE A 16 2.12 0.11 -8.69
CA ILE A 16 2.38 0.41 -10.11
C ILE A 16 3.82 0.06 -10.46
N ALA A 17 4.79 0.49 -9.66
CA ALA A 17 6.19 0.16 -9.89
C ALA A 17 6.47 -1.34 -9.74
N PHE A 18 5.80 -2.01 -8.81
CA PHE A 18 5.93 -3.45 -8.61
C PHE A 18 5.55 -4.24 -9.86
N PHE A 19 4.50 -3.82 -10.56
CA PHE A 19 3.99 -4.54 -11.74
C PHE A 19 4.55 -4.03 -13.06
N ASN A 20 5.11 -2.81 -13.12
CA ASN A 20 5.63 -2.23 -14.35
C ASN A 20 7.15 -2.41 -14.44
N LYS A 21 7.57 -3.38 -15.26
CA LYS A 21 9.00 -3.67 -15.45
C LYS A 21 9.80 -2.52 -16.04
N ALA A 22 9.15 -1.59 -16.73
CA ALA A 22 9.79 -0.41 -17.31
C ALA A 22 9.95 0.74 -16.31
N ASP A 23 9.32 0.66 -15.13
CA ASP A 23 9.45 1.68 -14.11
C ASP A 23 10.86 1.68 -13.51
N LYS A 24 11.46 2.86 -13.36
CA LYS A 24 12.81 2.99 -12.80
C LYS A 24 12.91 2.47 -11.36
N HIS A 25 11.80 2.41 -10.63
CA HIS A 25 11.74 1.92 -9.26
C HIS A 25 11.32 0.44 -9.16
N HIS A 26 11.07 -0.22 -10.29
CA HIS A 26 10.55 -1.59 -10.31
C HIS A 26 11.38 -2.54 -9.46
N HIS A 27 12.68 -2.59 -9.70
CA HIS A 27 13.57 -3.52 -9.01
C HIS A 27 13.64 -3.24 -7.50
N THR A 28 13.77 -1.98 -7.13
CA THR A 28 13.87 -1.57 -5.72
C THR A 28 12.59 -1.88 -4.95
N VAL A 29 11.43 -1.61 -5.56
CA VAL A 29 10.13 -1.89 -4.96
C VAL A 29 9.91 -3.39 -4.82
N ARG A 30 10.21 -4.17 -5.85
CA ARG A 30 10.09 -5.63 -5.77
C ARG A 30 10.97 -6.22 -4.68
N LYS A 31 12.20 -5.76 -4.57
CA LYS A 31 13.13 -6.18 -3.53
C LYS A 31 12.62 -5.81 -2.15
N GLY A 32 12.08 -4.60 -1.99
CA GLY A 32 11.51 -4.14 -0.73
C GLY A 32 10.29 -4.98 -0.32
N ILE A 33 9.34 -5.18 -1.21
CA ILE A 33 8.12 -5.95 -0.93
C ILE A 33 8.45 -7.42 -0.65
N ALA A 34 9.50 -7.97 -1.25
CA ALA A 34 9.94 -9.33 -0.96
C ALA A 34 10.37 -9.55 0.50
N GLN A 35 10.72 -8.47 1.22
CA GLN A 35 11.07 -8.53 2.65
C GLN A 35 9.84 -8.54 3.56
N VAL A 36 8.66 -8.26 3.02
CA VAL A 36 7.42 -8.16 3.79
C VAL A 36 6.79 -9.54 3.93
N GLY A 37 6.52 -9.94 5.17
CA GLY A 37 5.86 -11.22 5.44
C GLY A 37 4.40 -11.24 5.04
N HIS A 38 3.69 -10.11 5.20
CA HIS A 38 2.27 -9.98 4.89
C HIS A 38 1.99 -8.58 4.36
N LEU A 39 1.54 -8.48 3.12
CA LEU A 39 1.23 -7.20 2.47
C LEU A 39 -0.26 -6.95 2.48
N VAL A 40 -0.67 -5.83 3.05
CA VAL A 40 -2.06 -5.39 3.09
C VAL A 40 -2.33 -4.45 1.92
N VAL A 41 -3.32 -4.78 1.10
CA VAL A 41 -3.74 -3.99 -0.05
C VAL A 41 -5.18 -3.55 0.17
N SER A 42 -5.39 -2.25 0.41
CA SER A 42 -6.73 -1.67 0.57
C SER A 42 -7.57 -1.89 -0.69
N PRO A 43 -8.87 -2.16 -0.57
CA PRO A 43 -9.79 -2.12 -1.72
C PRO A 43 -9.73 -0.78 -2.48
N CYS A 44 -9.52 0.34 -1.79
CA CYS A 44 -9.35 1.65 -2.43
C CYS A 44 -8.13 1.66 -3.36
N VAL A 45 -7.01 1.13 -2.88
CA VAL A 45 -5.77 1.02 -3.65
C VAL A 45 -5.92 0.04 -4.81
N LEU A 46 -6.55 -1.10 -4.57
CA LEU A 46 -6.76 -2.10 -5.61
C LEU A 46 -7.59 -1.55 -6.77
N THR A 47 -8.66 -0.81 -6.46
CA THR A 47 -9.52 -0.17 -7.47
C THR A 47 -8.76 0.89 -8.25
N GLU A 48 -7.98 1.73 -7.58
CA GLU A 48 -7.17 2.76 -8.22
C GLU A 48 -6.11 2.14 -9.14
N LEU A 49 -5.44 1.11 -8.67
CA LEU A 49 -4.44 0.36 -9.44
C LEU A 49 -5.06 -0.21 -10.72
N ASP A 50 -6.20 -0.89 -10.58
CA ASP A 50 -6.93 -1.47 -11.71
C ASP A 50 -7.28 -0.40 -12.75
N TYR A 51 -7.86 0.70 -12.31
CA TYR A 51 -8.24 1.82 -13.19
C TYR A 51 -7.03 2.40 -13.93
N LEU A 52 -5.94 2.67 -13.23
CA LEU A 52 -4.76 3.27 -13.84
C LEU A 52 -4.10 2.34 -14.84
N VAL A 53 -3.99 1.06 -14.51
CA VAL A 53 -3.38 0.08 -15.42
C VAL A 53 -4.28 -0.16 -16.63
N ALA A 54 -5.58 -0.31 -16.43
CA ALA A 54 -6.53 -0.50 -17.55
C ALA A 54 -6.49 0.70 -18.51
N THR A 55 -6.37 1.91 -17.97
CA THR A 55 -6.32 3.14 -18.77
C THR A 55 -5.00 3.28 -19.55
N ARG A 56 -3.88 2.94 -18.92
CA ARG A 56 -2.54 3.16 -19.49
C ARG A 56 -2.06 2.00 -20.37
N GLU A 57 -2.42 0.77 -20.01
CA GLU A 57 -1.88 -0.44 -20.65
C GLU A 57 -2.96 -1.37 -21.18
N GLY A 58 -4.22 -1.09 -20.92
CA GLY A 58 -5.37 -1.85 -21.41
C GLY A 58 -5.93 -2.86 -20.39
N PRO A 59 -7.20 -3.27 -20.59
CA PRO A 59 -7.88 -4.20 -19.70
C PRO A 59 -7.18 -5.55 -19.49
N PRO A 60 -6.51 -6.17 -20.49
CA PRO A 60 -5.81 -7.43 -20.25
C PRO A 60 -4.69 -7.32 -19.22
N ALA A 61 -3.95 -6.21 -19.21
CA ALA A 61 -2.89 -5.98 -18.22
C ALA A 61 -3.48 -5.85 -16.82
N ALA A 62 -4.57 -5.10 -16.66
CA ALA A 62 -5.27 -4.96 -15.39
C ALA A 62 -5.80 -6.31 -14.89
N ALA A 63 -6.38 -7.13 -15.78
CA ALA A 63 -6.86 -8.46 -15.43
C ALA A 63 -5.73 -9.39 -14.97
N ALA A 64 -4.56 -9.31 -15.59
CA ALA A 64 -3.39 -10.10 -15.18
C ALA A 64 -2.92 -9.70 -13.79
N ILE A 65 -2.92 -8.41 -13.46
CA ILE A 65 -2.57 -7.92 -12.13
C ILE A 65 -3.56 -8.41 -11.08
N LEU A 66 -4.86 -8.32 -11.37
CA LEU A 66 -5.88 -8.80 -10.45
C LEU A 66 -5.72 -10.29 -10.15
N ARG A 67 -5.41 -11.09 -11.18
CA ARG A 67 -5.14 -12.52 -11.01
C ARG A 67 -3.93 -12.76 -10.12
N TYR A 68 -2.87 -11.97 -10.30
CA TYR A 68 -1.68 -12.06 -9.46
C TYR A 68 -2.02 -11.74 -7.99
N VAL A 69 -2.73 -10.64 -7.74
CA VAL A 69 -3.16 -10.27 -6.39
C VAL A 69 -3.99 -11.38 -5.76
N ALA A 70 -4.96 -11.92 -6.50
CA ALA A 70 -5.80 -13.02 -6.01
C ALA A 70 -4.97 -14.25 -5.64
N SER A 71 -3.94 -14.57 -6.42
CA SER A 71 -3.03 -15.70 -6.12
C SER A 71 -2.24 -15.47 -4.85
N ARG A 72 -1.80 -14.25 -4.59
CA ARG A 72 -1.07 -13.89 -3.37
C ARG A 72 -1.98 -13.93 -2.14
N VAL A 73 -3.24 -13.52 -2.31
CA VAL A 73 -4.25 -13.61 -1.25
C VAL A 73 -4.54 -15.08 -0.93
N ALA A 74 -4.75 -15.91 -1.94
CA ALA A 74 -4.97 -17.36 -1.75
C ALA A 74 -3.79 -18.05 -1.05
N ALA A 75 -2.57 -17.58 -1.31
CA ALA A 75 -1.36 -18.09 -0.66
C ALA A 75 -1.15 -17.56 0.77
N GLY A 76 -2.02 -16.64 1.25
CA GLY A 76 -1.89 -16.03 2.56
C GLY A 76 -0.77 -15.00 2.69
N ARG A 77 -0.17 -14.58 1.57
CA ARG A 77 0.95 -13.63 1.57
C ARG A 77 0.50 -12.17 1.47
N TRP A 78 -0.60 -11.93 0.81
CA TRP A 78 -1.24 -10.61 0.70
C TRP A 78 -2.65 -10.71 1.24
N GLU A 79 -3.20 -9.55 1.62
CA GLU A 79 -4.57 -9.47 2.13
C GLU A 79 -5.26 -8.23 1.58
N VAL A 80 -6.50 -8.40 1.13
CA VAL A 80 -7.40 -7.30 0.78
C VAL A 80 -8.50 -7.28 1.85
N PRO A 81 -8.36 -6.44 2.88
CA PRO A 81 -9.28 -6.47 4.02
C PRO A 81 -10.60 -5.77 3.72
N ALA A 82 -11.63 -6.14 4.47
CA ALA A 82 -12.89 -5.39 4.48
C ALA A 82 -12.68 -4.04 5.17
N ILE A 83 -13.09 -2.95 4.54
CA ILE A 83 -12.87 -1.60 5.05
C ILE A 83 -14.15 -0.89 5.49
N GLY A 84 -15.33 -1.46 5.26
CA GLY A 84 -16.59 -0.85 5.68
C GLY A 84 -16.61 -0.40 7.13
N PRO A 85 -16.21 -1.24 8.09
CA PRO A 85 -16.16 -0.86 9.51
C PRO A 85 -15.14 0.23 9.84
N LEU A 86 -14.21 0.55 8.93
CA LEU A 86 -13.12 1.49 9.13
C LEU A 86 -13.41 2.88 8.54
N LEU A 87 -14.55 3.07 7.90
CA LEU A 87 -14.84 4.32 7.17
C LEU A 87 -14.88 5.54 8.09
N LEU A 88 -15.45 5.42 9.30
CA LEU A 88 -15.48 6.55 10.24
C LEU A 88 -14.07 6.93 10.72
N ALA A 89 -13.21 5.97 10.92
CA ALA A 89 -11.82 6.24 11.29
C ALA A 89 -11.08 6.96 10.14
N ALA A 90 -11.30 6.53 8.89
CA ALA A 90 -10.73 7.21 7.73
C ALA A 90 -11.26 8.62 7.58
N HIS A 91 -12.55 8.85 7.83
CA HIS A 91 -13.15 10.18 7.84
C HIS A 91 -12.47 11.10 8.87
N ALA A 92 -12.19 10.58 10.07
CA ALA A 92 -11.49 11.35 11.09
C ALA A 92 -10.08 11.77 10.63
N VAL A 93 -9.36 10.87 9.95
CA VAL A 93 -8.04 11.21 9.39
C VAL A 93 -8.17 12.32 8.35
N LEU A 94 -9.18 12.25 7.48
CA LEU A 94 -9.40 13.29 6.47
C LEU A 94 -9.73 14.66 7.09
N GLN A 95 -10.39 14.69 8.24
CA GLN A 95 -10.64 15.93 8.96
C GLN A 95 -9.35 16.56 9.47
N ASP A 96 -8.41 15.76 9.95
CA ASP A 96 -7.11 16.23 10.43
C ASP A 96 -6.16 16.59 9.29
N TYR A 97 -6.31 15.95 8.12
CA TYR A 97 -5.44 16.13 6.95
C TYR A 97 -6.28 16.32 5.68
N PRO A 98 -6.93 17.50 5.51
CA PRO A 98 -7.90 17.67 4.42
C PRO A 98 -7.28 17.69 3.01
N ALA A 99 -5.95 17.74 2.91
CA ALA A 99 -5.26 17.74 1.61
C ALA A 99 -5.03 16.32 1.05
N ILE A 100 -5.28 15.27 1.84
CA ILE A 100 -5.09 13.88 1.38
C ILE A 100 -6.40 13.26 0.89
N GLY A 101 -6.29 12.20 0.12
CA GLY A 101 -7.45 11.46 -0.36
C GLY A 101 -7.85 10.29 0.55
N LEU A 102 -9.00 9.69 0.25
CA LEU A 102 -9.53 8.57 1.02
C LEU A 102 -8.57 7.37 1.02
N ALA A 103 -7.90 7.08 -0.10
CA ALA A 103 -6.96 5.95 -0.16
C ALA A 103 -5.82 6.11 0.84
N ASP A 104 -5.24 7.31 0.94
CA ASP A 104 -4.16 7.58 1.90
C ASP A 104 -4.67 7.50 3.34
N ALA A 105 -5.84 8.10 3.61
CA ALA A 105 -6.46 8.04 4.94
C ALA A 105 -6.75 6.60 5.35
N MET A 106 -7.28 5.79 4.44
CA MET A 106 -7.55 4.38 4.70
C MET A 106 -6.26 3.60 4.97
N ASN A 107 -5.18 3.89 4.24
CA ASN A 107 -3.90 3.26 4.49
C ASN A 107 -3.36 3.57 5.89
N ALA A 108 -3.52 4.80 6.37
CA ALA A 108 -3.16 5.14 7.75
C ALA A 108 -3.99 4.35 8.77
N VAL A 109 -5.29 4.19 8.53
CA VAL A 109 -6.16 3.38 9.40
C VAL A 109 -5.78 1.90 9.35
N LEU A 110 -5.52 1.36 8.16
CA LEU A 110 -5.09 -0.03 8.01
C LEU A 110 -3.75 -0.30 8.70
N ALA A 111 -2.82 0.65 8.64
CA ALA A 111 -1.56 0.54 9.37
C ALA A 111 -1.83 0.36 10.88
N ARG A 112 -2.78 1.11 11.45
CA ARG A 112 -3.20 0.93 12.84
C ARG A 112 -3.82 -0.45 13.08
N GLU A 113 -4.75 -0.85 12.22
CA GLU A 113 -5.43 -2.15 12.37
C GLU A 113 -4.47 -3.33 12.33
N PHE A 114 -3.44 -3.25 11.51
CA PHE A 114 -2.41 -4.28 11.38
C PHE A 114 -1.18 -4.00 12.25
N ARG A 115 -1.21 -2.97 13.08
CA ARG A 115 -0.16 -2.61 14.04
C ARG A 115 1.21 -2.46 13.39
N THR A 116 1.25 -1.79 12.25
CA THR A 116 2.49 -1.53 11.52
C THR A 116 2.70 -0.04 11.28
N ASP A 117 3.95 0.35 11.17
CA ASP A 117 4.34 1.69 10.73
C ASP A 117 4.91 1.68 9.30
N VAL A 118 4.87 0.53 8.62
CA VAL A 118 5.49 0.37 7.30
C VAL A 118 4.47 0.57 6.19
N ILE A 119 4.71 1.56 5.35
CA ILE A 119 3.93 1.84 4.15
C ILE A 119 4.82 1.65 2.92
N ALA A 120 4.43 0.78 2.01
CA ALA A 120 5.11 0.66 0.71
C ALA A 120 4.57 1.75 -0.22
N THR A 121 5.37 2.77 -0.50
CA THR A 121 4.96 3.93 -1.30
C THR A 121 6.16 4.60 -1.96
N LEU A 122 5.92 5.20 -3.13
CA LEU A 122 6.86 6.11 -3.79
C LEU A 122 6.39 7.57 -3.65
N ASP A 123 5.18 7.81 -3.17
CA ASP A 123 4.66 9.14 -2.89
C ASP A 123 4.87 9.46 -1.40
N HIS A 124 5.95 10.17 -1.12
CA HIS A 124 6.33 10.48 0.26
C HIS A 124 5.60 11.68 0.84
N ARG A 125 5.00 12.53 0.02
CA ARG A 125 4.42 13.81 0.48
C ARG A 125 3.41 13.61 1.60
N HIS A 126 2.45 12.72 1.43
CA HIS A 126 1.38 12.53 2.41
C HIS A 126 1.87 11.77 3.64
N PHE A 127 2.61 10.68 3.44
CA PHE A 127 3.04 9.83 4.57
C PHE A 127 4.21 10.40 5.37
N ARG A 128 4.84 11.49 4.92
CA ARG A 128 5.77 12.29 5.75
C ARG A 128 5.03 13.30 6.63
N VAL A 129 3.78 13.64 6.30
CA VAL A 129 2.95 14.60 7.02
C VAL A 129 1.99 13.91 7.99
N ILE A 130 1.34 12.83 7.56
CA ILE A 130 0.39 12.09 8.39
C ILE A 130 1.13 11.41 9.53
N ARG A 131 0.66 11.62 10.75
CA ARG A 131 1.17 10.88 11.90
C ARG A 131 0.54 9.49 11.96
N PRO A 132 1.32 8.44 12.27
CA PRO A 132 0.74 7.13 12.53
C PRO A 132 -0.31 7.18 13.63
N LEU A 133 -1.35 6.38 13.50
CA LEU A 133 -2.38 6.20 14.54
C LEU A 133 -1.95 5.17 15.58
N THR A 134 -0.76 4.60 15.41
CA THR A 134 -0.06 3.73 16.35
C THR A 134 0.85 4.57 17.25
N PRO A 135 1.49 3.98 18.29
CA PRO A 135 2.47 4.70 19.09
C PRO A 135 3.76 5.14 18.36
N HIS A 136 3.94 4.75 17.10
CA HIS A 136 5.11 5.14 16.31
C HIS A 136 5.12 6.64 16.05
N SER A 137 6.32 7.25 16.05
CA SER A 137 6.47 8.69 15.81
C SER A 137 6.32 9.09 14.34
N ALA A 138 6.64 8.17 13.40
CA ALA A 138 6.57 8.39 11.97
C ALA A 138 6.41 7.05 11.25
N PHE A 139 5.86 7.11 10.03
CA PHE A 139 5.87 5.94 9.15
C PHE A 139 7.27 5.66 8.61
N ARG A 140 7.59 4.39 8.50
CA ARG A 140 8.73 3.94 7.70
C ARG A 140 8.24 3.65 6.29
N LEU A 141 8.79 4.35 5.30
CA LEU A 141 8.39 4.21 3.92
C LEU A 141 9.30 3.20 3.20
N LEU A 142 8.71 2.22 2.59
CA LEU A 142 9.41 1.20 1.81
C LEU A 142 9.32 1.61 0.33
N PRO A 143 10.41 1.59 -0.46
CA PRO A 143 11.77 1.15 -0.12
C PRO A 143 12.69 2.21 0.50
N ALA A 144 12.25 3.48 0.58
CA ALA A 144 13.15 4.59 0.92
C ALA A 144 13.81 4.48 2.31
N ASP A 145 13.04 4.06 3.33
CA ASP A 145 13.48 4.06 4.72
C ASP A 145 13.94 2.67 5.20
N VAL A 146 13.83 1.66 4.37
CA VAL A 146 14.17 0.27 4.71
C VAL A 146 15.20 -0.23 3.72
N PRO A 147 16.39 -0.63 4.17
CA PRO A 147 17.45 -1.11 3.30
C PRO A 147 17.15 -2.43 2.62
#